data_c97989edd088a34b6afc70c81baa859a
#
_entry.id   c97989edd088a34b6afc70c81baa859a
#
_cell.length_a   1.000
_cell.length_b   1.000
_cell.length_c   1.000
_cell.angle_alpha   90.00
_cell.angle_beta   90.00
_cell.angle_gamma   90.00
#
_symmetry.space_group_name_H-M   'P 1'
#
loop_
_entity.id
_entity.type
_entity.pdbx_description
1 polymer ?
#
loop_
_entity_poly.entity_id
_entity_poly.type
_entity_poly.pdbx_seq_one_letter_code
_entity_poly.pdbx_strand_id
1 'polypeptide(L)'
;MHKPHGLPQCDHSPTGIDGVTWNIMGQVYTPKQYDEQQFVWHATFPEESFVPPHTHPDQDEYLCPLNGEVEVVIDGQRSILRTGEIGHLPKGRPHAFYNNSGKVVQAIFWAEPAGQLPALYRRIHNVASPRRVTEMSPEFGVVFEPPISSAR
;
A
#
# COMPACT_ATOMS: atom_id res chain seq x y z
N MET A 1 27.37 -12.62 4.78
CA MET A 1 28.11 -11.73 3.88
C MET A 1 27.85 -10.29 4.29
N HIS A 2 28.91 -9.56 4.47
CA HIS A 2 28.82 -8.16 4.92
C HIS A 2 28.36 -7.26 3.75
N LYS A 3 27.32 -6.47 3.97
CA LYS A 3 26.88 -5.51 2.95
C LYS A 3 27.78 -4.28 2.95
N PRO A 4 28.17 -3.77 1.79
CA PRO A 4 28.90 -2.52 1.73
C PRO A 4 28.03 -1.40 2.33
N HIS A 5 28.62 -0.59 3.19
CA HIS A 5 27.91 0.54 3.75
C HIS A 5 27.56 1.55 2.67
N GLY A 6 26.37 2.08 2.74
CA GLY A 6 25.95 3.19 1.89
C GLY A 6 25.51 2.83 0.48
N LEU A 7 25.57 1.57 0.09
CA LEU A 7 25.10 1.17 -1.22
C LEU A 7 23.71 0.58 -1.14
N PRO A 8 22.76 1.03 -1.98
CA PRO A 8 21.46 0.42 -2.03
C PRO A 8 21.57 -1.02 -2.49
N GLN A 9 20.75 -1.87 -1.90
CA GLN A 9 20.65 -3.25 -2.35
C GLN A 9 19.56 -3.35 -3.39
N CYS A 10 19.93 -3.85 -4.56
CA CYS A 10 18.98 -4.24 -5.56
C CYS A 10 18.43 -5.61 -5.18
N ASP A 11 17.17 -5.67 -4.81
CA ASP A 11 16.50 -6.94 -4.60
C ASP A 11 15.79 -7.33 -5.90
N HIS A 12 16.43 -8.22 -6.64
CA HIS A 12 15.87 -8.75 -7.88
C HIS A 12 14.97 -9.95 -7.66
N SER A 13 14.82 -10.35 -6.41
CA SER A 13 13.99 -11.52 -6.08
C SER A 13 12.51 -11.17 -6.25
N PRO A 14 11.71 -12.03 -6.85
CA PRO A 14 10.27 -11.85 -6.84
C PRO A 14 9.65 -12.14 -5.48
N THR A 15 10.43 -12.67 -4.55
CA THR A 15 9.94 -12.96 -3.20
C THR A 15 10.31 -11.83 -2.25
N GLY A 16 9.52 -11.67 -1.20
CA GLY A 16 9.78 -10.68 -0.18
C GLY A 16 10.75 -11.17 0.89
N ILE A 17 10.85 -10.39 1.96
CA ILE A 17 11.60 -10.76 3.14
C ILE A 17 11.10 -12.12 3.63
N ASP A 18 12.02 -13.04 3.90
CA ASP A 18 11.72 -14.40 4.35
C ASP A 18 10.81 -15.18 3.37
N GLY A 19 10.83 -14.83 2.10
CA GLY A 19 10.00 -15.47 1.10
C GLY A 19 8.51 -15.14 1.19
N VAL A 20 8.15 -14.08 1.90
CA VAL A 20 6.75 -13.74 2.16
C VAL A 20 6.15 -12.91 1.03
N THR A 21 4.93 -13.25 0.66
CA THR A 21 4.10 -12.48 -0.26
C THR A 21 2.66 -12.57 0.24
N TRP A 22 1.96 -11.44 0.24
CA TRP A 22 0.58 -11.38 0.73
C TRP A 22 -0.40 -11.10 -0.40
N ASN A 23 -1.52 -11.80 -0.36
CA ASN A 23 -2.68 -11.49 -1.19
C ASN A 23 -3.62 -10.60 -0.39
N ILE A 24 -3.71 -9.33 -0.79
CA ILE A 24 -4.52 -8.33 -0.11
C ILE A 24 -5.66 -7.95 -1.04
N MET A 25 -6.79 -8.63 -0.87
CA MET A 25 -7.98 -8.38 -1.69
C MET A 25 -7.70 -8.47 -3.20
N GLY A 26 -6.87 -9.42 -3.60
CA GLY A 26 -6.49 -9.61 -5.00
C GLY A 26 -5.25 -8.82 -5.43
N GLN A 27 -4.79 -7.89 -4.63
CA GLN A 27 -3.53 -7.20 -4.85
C GLN A 27 -2.40 -8.03 -4.22
N VAL A 28 -1.21 -7.97 -4.80
CA VAL A 28 -0.07 -8.72 -4.29
C VAL A 28 0.91 -7.75 -3.65
N TYR A 29 1.16 -7.92 -2.35
CA TYR A 29 2.09 -7.10 -1.59
C TYR A 29 3.27 -7.95 -1.15
N THR A 30 4.47 -7.47 -1.43
CA THR A 30 5.71 -8.18 -1.15
C THR A 30 6.61 -7.30 -0.29
N PRO A 31 6.84 -7.64 1.00
CA PRO A 31 7.67 -6.81 1.87
C PRO A 31 9.12 -6.82 1.41
N LYS A 32 9.72 -5.64 1.30
CA LYS A 32 11.09 -5.47 0.81
C LYS A 32 12.06 -5.00 1.88
N GLN A 33 11.57 -4.23 2.85
CA GLN A 33 12.39 -3.75 3.97
C GLN A 33 11.47 -3.46 5.15
N TYR A 34 11.94 -3.79 6.34
CA TYR A 34 11.18 -3.54 7.56
C TYR A 34 12.12 -3.24 8.72
N ASP A 35 11.90 -2.12 9.37
CA ASP A 35 12.40 -1.80 10.70
C ASP A 35 11.37 -0.90 11.39
N GLU A 36 11.64 -0.45 12.60
CA GLU A 36 10.67 0.35 13.34
C GLU A 36 10.37 1.69 12.67
N GLN A 37 11.31 2.21 11.90
CA GLN A 37 11.22 3.54 11.30
C GLN A 37 10.57 3.52 9.93
N GLN A 38 10.63 2.40 9.24
CA GLN A 38 10.17 2.34 7.87
C GLN A 38 9.75 0.93 7.45
N PHE A 39 8.68 0.85 6.69
CA PHE A 39 8.25 -0.37 6.03
C PHE A 39 8.11 -0.11 4.55
N VAL A 40 8.81 -0.90 3.72
CA VAL A 40 8.78 -0.79 2.26
C VAL A 40 8.20 -2.06 1.69
N TRP A 41 7.23 -1.93 0.78
CA TRP A 41 6.69 -3.10 0.09
C TRP A 41 6.47 -2.81 -1.39
N HIS A 42 6.58 -3.85 -2.18
CA HIS A 42 6.21 -3.84 -3.59
C HIS A 42 4.76 -4.25 -3.71
N ALA A 43 4.00 -3.54 -4.52
CA ALA A 43 2.60 -3.83 -4.76
C ALA A 43 2.35 -4.08 -6.23
N THR A 44 1.53 -5.09 -6.52
CA THR A 44 1.00 -5.34 -7.87
C THR A 44 -0.50 -5.11 -7.82
N PHE A 45 -0.97 -4.16 -8.63
CA PHE A 45 -2.38 -3.81 -8.75
C PHE A 45 -2.94 -4.38 -10.05
N PRO A 46 -3.82 -5.38 -9.99
CA PRO A 46 -4.56 -5.80 -11.16
C PRO A 46 -5.39 -4.67 -11.75
N GLU A 47 -5.81 -4.84 -13.00
CA GLU A 47 -6.72 -3.91 -13.64
C GLU A 47 -7.96 -3.70 -12.77
N GLU A 48 -8.38 -2.44 -12.67
CA GLU A 48 -9.58 -2.02 -11.93
C GLU A 48 -9.52 -2.27 -10.43
N SER A 49 -8.36 -2.65 -9.90
CA SER A 49 -8.20 -2.80 -8.46
C SER A 49 -8.15 -1.42 -7.79
N PHE A 50 -8.48 -1.39 -6.51
CA PHE A 50 -8.50 -0.15 -5.76
C PHE A 50 -8.34 -0.42 -4.27
N VAL A 51 -7.91 0.61 -3.56
CA VAL A 51 -7.94 0.65 -2.10
C VAL A 51 -8.88 1.80 -1.73
N PRO A 52 -10.02 1.50 -1.09
CA PRO A 52 -11.00 2.55 -0.78
C PRO A 52 -10.47 3.56 0.22
N PRO A 53 -11.15 4.70 0.39
CA PRO A 53 -10.67 5.75 1.28
C PRO A 53 -10.40 5.24 2.70
N HIS A 54 -9.22 5.58 3.20
CA HIS A 54 -8.79 5.19 4.54
C HIS A 54 -7.77 6.20 5.05
N THR A 55 -7.52 6.17 6.35
CA THR A 55 -6.61 7.07 7.02
C THR A 55 -5.60 6.27 7.83
N HIS A 56 -4.34 6.69 7.78
CA HIS A 56 -3.30 6.23 8.70
C HIS A 56 -3.07 7.36 9.71
N PRO A 57 -3.64 7.30 10.92
CA PRO A 57 -3.53 8.41 11.86
C PRO A 57 -2.08 8.74 12.27
N ASP A 58 -1.22 7.75 12.28
CA ASP A 58 0.12 7.88 12.86
C ASP A 58 1.25 7.60 11.87
N GLN A 59 0.94 7.49 10.58
CA GLN A 59 1.94 7.14 9.57
C GLN A 59 1.83 8.04 8.36
N ASP A 60 2.96 8.52 7.86
CA ASP A 60 3.04 9.02 6.51
C ASP A 60 3.25 7.85 5.56
N GLU A 61 2.61 7.89 4.40
CA GLU A 61 2.77 6.86 3.39
C GLU A 61 3.20 7.51 2.07
N TYR A 62 3.95 6.77 1.30
CA TYR A 62 4.49 7.22 0.02
C TYR A 62 4.33 6.12 -1.01
N LEU A 63 4.23 6.49 -2.27
CA LEU A 63 4.26 5.50 -3.34
C LEU A 63 4.93 6.05 -4.59
N CYS A 64 5.49 5.13 -5.37
CA CYS A 64 6.10 5.42 -6.65
C CYS A 64 5.70 4.34 -7.65
N PRO A 65 4.89 4.64 -8.67
CA PRO A 65 4.60 3.67 -9.72
C PRO A 65 5.87 3.30 -10.49
N LEU A 66 6.03 2.03 -10.78
CA LEU A 66 7.18 1.50 -11.50
C LEU A 66 6.89 1.30 -12.98
N ASN A 67 5.65 1.01 -13.32
CA ASN A 67 5.21 0.85 -14.69
C ASN A 67 3.73 1.23 -14.78
N GLY A 68 3.42 2.28 -15.50
CA GLY A 68 2.04 2.76 -15.63
C GLY A 68 1.71 3.87 -14.65
N GLU A 69 0.45 4.05 -14.37
CA GLU A 69 -0.04 5.15 -13.54
C GLU A 69 -1.09 4.69 -12.54
N VAL A 70 -1.17 5.42 -11.43
CA VAL A 70 -2.13 5.18 -10.37
C VAL A 70 -2.89 6.46 -10.11
N GLU A 71 -4.21 6.39 -10.04
CA GLU A 71 -5.02 7.51 -9.58
C GLU A 71 -4.99 7.54 -8.07
N VAL A 72 -4.64 8.71 -7.51
CA VAL A 72 -4.55 8.92 -6.07
C VAL A 72 -5.58 9.97 -5.69
N VAL A 73 -6.31 9.71 -4.62
CA VAL A 73 -7.28 10.66 -4.08
C VAL A 73 -6.87 10.99 -2.65
N ILE A 74 -6.63 12.28 -2.38
CA ILE A 74 -6.29 12.76 -1.04
C ILE A 74 -7.30 13.84 -0.67
N ASP A 75 -8.00 13.66 0.45
CA ASP A 75 -9.06 14.57 0.89
C ASP A 75 -10.08 14.85 -0.22
N GLY A 76 -10.40 13.84 -1.01
CA GLY A 76 -11.36 13.95 -2.11
C GLY A 76 -10.79 14.56 -3.39
N GLN A 77 -9.54 14.99 -3.40
CA GLN A 77 -8.91 15.57 -4.60
C GLN A 77 -8.16 14.50 -5.37
N ARG A 78 -8.46 14.37 -6.65
CA ARG A 78 -7.90 13.36 -7.54
C ARG A 78 -6.66 13.88 -8.25
N SER A 79 -5.67 13.00 -8.39
CA SER A 79 -4.51 13.25 -9.23
C SER A 79 -4.03 11.94 -9.83
N ILE A 80 -3.29 12.04 -10.93
CA ILE A 80 -2.68 10.89 -11.55
C ILE A 80 -1.19 10.92 -11.22
N LEU A 81 -0.72 9.83 -10.64
CA LEU A 81 0.69 9.63 -10.34
C LEU A 81 1.27 8.71 -11.40
N ARG A 82 2.30 9.18 -12.09
CA ARG A 82 2.89 8.47 -13.22
C ARG A 82 4.17 7.75 -12.81
N THR A 83 4.61 6.87 -13.68
CA THR A 83 5.86 6.11 -13.48
C THR A 83 7.00 7.03 -13.06
N GLY A 84 7.65 6.69 -11.96
CA GLY A 84 8.79 7.43 -11.43
C GLY A 84 8.44 8.63 -10.56
N GLU A 85 7.18 9.04 -10.52
CA GLU A 85 6.74 10.12 -9.64
C GLU A 85 6.48 9.57 -8.24
N ILE A 86 6.74 10.39 -7.23
CA ILE A 86 6.50 10.00 -5.83
C ILE A 86 5.31 10.77 -5.30
N GLY A 87 4.33 10.04 -4.78
CA GLY A 87 3.20 10.60 -4.07
C GLY A 87 3.44 10.56 -2.58
N HIS A 88 3.07 11.62 -1.88
CA HIS A 88 3.07 11.67 -0.42
C HIS A 88 1.63 11.68 0.09
N LEU A 89 1.32 10.74 0.95
CA LEU A 89 -0.01 10.57 1.55
C LEU A 89 0.15 10.91 3.03
N PRO A 90 -0.15 12.17 3.41
CA PRO A 90 0.13 12.62 4.78
C PRO A 90 -0.67 11.87 5.83
N LYS A 91 -0.05 11.62 6.96
CA LYS A 91 -0.75 11.00 8.09
C LYS A 91 -1.96 11.83 8.49
N GLY A 92 -3.01 11.15 8.92
CA GLY A 92 -4.22 11.78 9.39
C GLY A 92 -5.14 12.29 8.28
N ARG A 93 -4.78 12.14 7.03
CA ARG A 93 -5.59 12.59 5.91
C ARG A 93 -6.10 11.40 5.09
N PRO A 94 -7.39 11.32 4.80
CA PRO A 94 -7.94 10.19 4.04
C PRO A 94 -7.37 10.13 2.62
N HIS A 95 -7.06 8.93 2.17
CA HIS A 95 -6.60 8.72 0.80
C HIS A 95 -7.10 7.39 0.23
N ALA A 96 -7.10 7.30 -1.08
CA ALA A 96 -7.51 6.12 -1.82
C ALA A 96 -6.66 5.98 -3.08
N PHE A 97 -6.60 4.77 -3.60
CA PHE A 97 -5.87 4.45 -4.83
C PHE A 97 -6.78 3.71 -5.79
N TYR A 98 -6.64 4.01 -7.08
CA TYR A 98 -7.40 3.32 -8.13
C TYR A 98 -6.50 3.03 -9.30
N ASN A 99 -6.52 1.79 -9.77
CA ASN A 99 -5.88 1.44 -11.02
C ASN A 99 -6.92 1.46 -12.14
N ASN A 100 -7.07 2.61 -12.77
CA ASN A 100 -7.99 2.81 -13.89
C ASN A 100 -7.26 2.81 -15.22
N SER A 101 -6.03 2.32 -15.27
CA SER A 101 -5.18 2.41 -16.46
C SER A 101 -5.49 1.36 -17.52
N GLY A 102 -6.24 0.31 -17.19
CA GLY A 102 -6.50 -0.80 -18.10
C GLY A 102 -5.34 -1.79 -18.19
N LYS A 103 -4.36 -1.69 -17.30
CA LYS A 103 -3.19 -2.57 -17.26
C LYS A 103 -2.88 -2.95 -15.83
N VAL A 104 -2.12 -4.03 -15.64
CA VAL A 104 -1.54 -4.34 -14.35
C VAL A 104 -0.47 -3.29 -14.05
N VAL A 105 -0.49 -2.70 -12.87
CA VAL A 105 0.47 -1.68 -12.44
C VAL A 105 1.24 -2.17 -11.23
N GLN A 106 2.54 -1.94 -11.24
CA GLN A 106 3.42 -2.22 -10.11
C GLN A 106 3.90 -0.92 -9.50
N ALA A 107 4.02 -0.89 -8.18
CA ALA A 107 4.46 0.29 -7.45
C ALA A 107 5.25 -0.11 -6.22
N ILE A 108 6.11 0.80 -5.77
CA ILE A 108 6.74 0.68 -4.46
C ILE A 108 6.01 1.62 -3.51
N PHE A 109 5.69 1.10 -2.35
CA PHE A 109 5.10 1.85 -1.25
C PHE A 109 6.04 1.84 -0.05
N TRP A 110 5.99 2.89 0.77
CA TRP A 110 6.62 2.84 2.08
C TRP A 110 5.85 3.69 3.07
N ALA A 111 5.93 3.30 4.33
CA ALA A 111 5.28 3.97 5.45
C ALA A 111 6.33 4.34 6.50
N GLU A 112 6.17 5.51 7.11
CA GLU A 112 7.05 6.05 8.14
C GLU A 112 6.22 6.62 9.29
N PRO A 113 6.35 6.10 10.51
CA PRO A 113 7.04 4.86 10.90
C PRO A 113 6.36 3.62 10.35
N ALA A 114 6.99 2.46 10.50
CA ALA A 114 6.40 1.22 10.03
C ALA A 114 5.07 0.88 10.72
N GLY A 115 4.95 1.24 11.99
CA GLY A 115 3.77 0.94 12.78
C GLY A 115 3.44 -0.54 12.77
N GLN A 116 2.16 -0.85 12.67
CA GLN A 116 1.69 -2.24 12.63
C GLN A 116 1.23 -2.67 11.24
N LEU A 117 1.67 -1.97 10.22
CA LEU A 117 1.25 -2.27 8.86
C LEU A 117 1.66 -3.69 8.40
N PRO A 118 2.90 -4.15 8.67
CA PRO A 118 3.23 -5.54 8.33
C PRO A 118 2.36 -6.55 9.07
N ALA A 119 2.03 -6.29 10.33
CA ALA A 119 1.14 -7.15 11.10
C ALA A 119 -0.27 -7.17 10.52
N LEU A 120 -0.76 -6.01 10.06
CA LEU A 120 -2.05 -5.94 9.39
C LEU A 120 -2.07 -6.80 8.13
N TYR A 121 -1.07 -6.63 7.27
CA TYR A 121 -1.05 -7.38 6.00
C TYR A 121 -0.96 -8.88 6.25
N ARG A 122 -0.22 -9.29 7.25
CA ARG A 122 -0.16 -10.68 7.67
C ARG A 122 -1.53 -11.19 8.11
N ARG A 123 -2.26 -10.36 8.82
CA ARG A 123 -3.58 -10.71 9.35
C ARG A 123 -4.65 -10.80 8.28
N ILE A 124 -4.62 -9.92 7.29
CA ILE A 124 -5.65 -9.87 6.24
C ILE A 124 -5.26 -10.64 4.98
N HIS A 125 -4.09 -11.25 4.98
CA HIS A 125 -3.67 -12.11 3.87
C HIS A 125 -4.71 -13.17 3.59
N ASN A 126 -5.14 -13.26 2.32
CA ASN A 126 -6.17 -14.19 1.85
C ASN A 126 -7.56 -13.99 2.46
N VAL A 127 -7.80 -12.88 3.13
CA VAL A 127 -9.15 -12.54 3.60
C VAL A 127 -9.90 -11.91 2.43
N ALA A 128 -10.93 -12.57 1.93
CA ALA A 128 -11.66 -12.13 0.75
C ALA A 128 -12.79 -11.14 1.06
N SER A 129 -13.20 -11.02 2.30
CA SER A 129 -14.32 -10.18 2.70
C SER A 129 -13.85 -8.74 2.95
N PRO A 130 -14.29 -7.75 2.13
CA PRO A 130 -13.97 -6.34 2.38
C PRO A 130 -14.44 -5.88 3.77
N ARG A 131 -15.60 -6.35 4.20
CA ARG A 131 -16.14 -6.01 5.50
C ARG A 131 -15.21 -6.46 6.63
N ARG A 132 -14.70 -7.69 6.56
CA ARG A 132 -13.78 -8.19 7.58
C ARG A 132 -12.47 -7.42 7.61
N VAL A 133 -11.96 -7.04 6.43
CA VAL A 133 -10.74 -6.24 6.36
C VAL A 133 -10.96 -4.89 7.03
N THR A 134 -12.07 -4.21 6.73
CA THR A 134 -12.34 -2.91 7.34
C THR A 134 -12.59 -3.00 8.84
N GLU A 135 -13.19 -4.08 9.31
CA GLU A 135 -13.44 -4.29 10.75
C GLU A 135 -12.13 -4.58 11.53
N MET A 136 -11.17 -5.26 10.90
CA MET A 136 -9.92 -5.63 11.56
C MET A 136 -8.87 -4.53 11.53
N SER A 137 -8.90 -3.68 10.54
CA SER A 137 -7.84 -2.71 10.25
C SER A 137 -7.58 -1.68 11.35
N PRO A 138 -8.61 -1.15 12.06
CA PRO A 138 -8.36 -0.14 13.09
C PRO A 138 -7.43 -0.59 14.21
N GLU A 139 -7.45 -1.86 14.57
CA GLU A 139 -6.53 -2.43 15.55
C GLU A 139 -5.05 -2.22 15.16
N PHE A 140 -4.79 -2.09 13.87
CA PHE A 140 -3.46 -1.96 13.31
C PHE A 140 -3.14 -0.56 12.82
N GLY A 141 -3.99 0.41 13.18
CA GLY A 141 -3.72 1.81 12.84
C GLY A 141 -4.14 2.21 11.43
N VAL A 142 -5.09 1.51 10.82
CA VAL A 142 -5.65 1.88 9.53
C VAL A 142 -7.16 1.94 9.66
N VAL A 143 -7.74 3.11 9.37
CA VAL A 143 -9.17 3.33 9.54
C VAL A 143 -9.79 3.60 8.18
N PHE A 144 -10.66 2.69 7.73
CA PHE A 144 -11.41 2.87 6.50
C PHE A 144 -12.62 3.75 6.76
N GLU A 145 -12.95 4.59 5.79
CA GLU A 145 -14.17 5.37 5.85
C GLU A 145 -15.38 4.47 5.66
N PRO A 146 -16.51 4.78 6.33
CA PRO A 146 -17.74 4.04 6.09
C PRO A 146 -18.12 4.15 4.61
N PRO A 147 -18.68 3.09 4.03
CA PRO A 147 -19.19 3.19 2.67
C PRO A 147 -20.22 4.31 2.63
N ILE A 148 -20.15 5.13 1.59
CA ILE A 148 -21.16 6.15 1.36
C ILE A 148 -22.48 5.41 1.24
N SER A 149 -23.42 5.71 2.14
CA SER A 149 -24.73 5.10 2.04
C SER A 149 -25.24 5.47 0.66
N SER A 150 -25.53 4.45 -0.12
CA SER A 150 -25.84 4.71 -1.51
C SER A 150 -27.17 5.39 -1.63
N ALA A 151 -27.11 6.67 -1.58
CA ALA A 151 -28.18 7.45 -2.15
C ALA A 151 -28.06 7.41 -3.67
N ARG A 152 -27.56 6.34 -4.19
CA ARG A 152 -27.40 6.20 -5.63
C ARG A 152 -27.95 4.92 -6.13
#